data_866c5d17599ab247950f9a52acadfd9f
#
_entry.id   866c5d17599ab247950f9a52acadfd9f
#
_cell.length_a   1.000
_cell.length_b   1.000
_cell.length_c   1.000
_cell.angle_alpha   90.00
_cell.angle_beta   90.00
_cell.angle_gamma   90.00
#
_symmetry.space_group_name_H-M   'P 1'
#
loop_
_entity.id
_entity.type
_entity.pdbx_description
1 polymer ?
#
loop_
_entity_poly.entity_id
_entity_poly.type
_entity_poly.pdbx_seq_one_letter_code
_entity_poly.pdbx_strand_id
1 'polypeptide(L)'
;MIHTSACPHDCPSTCALEVEKIDSHHIGKVRGAPENSYTAGVICSKVARYRERIHHPDRLTQPLRRRGDKGSGEFEPISWNDALDEVAEALLTAEQRHGSESIWPYFYAGTMGLVMRDGIHRLRHAKKYSGQHSTICVTLAWNGFIAGTGRLAGADPREMAASDLVVIWGTNA
;
A
#
# COMPACT_ATOMS: atom_id res chain seq x y z
N MET A 1 -7.37 24.48 7.25
CA MET A 1 -6.97 23.93 8.56
C MET A 1 -5.91 22.88 8.34
N ILE A 2 -4.85 22.85 9.17
CA ILE A 2 -3.79 21.82 9.05
C ILE A 2 -4.11 20.67 10.02
N HIS A 3 -3.98 19.45 9.56
CA HIS A 3 -4.11 18.23 10.34
C HIS A 3 -2.81 17.43 10.27
N THR A 4 -2.43 16.83 11.38
CA THR A 4 -1.30 15.91 11.44
C THR A 4 -1.72 14.53 10.96
N SER A 5 -0.81 13.85 10.26
CA SER A 5 -1.00 12.50 9.74
C SER A 5 0.35 11.77 9.65
N ALA A 6 0.32 10.53 9.24
CA ALA A 6 1.50 9.74 8.93
C ALA A 6 1.45 9.25 7.49
N CYS A 7 2.63 9.10 6.89
CA CYS A 7 2.75 8.54 5.54
C CYS A 7 2.30 7.07 5.54
N PRO A 8 1.40 6.65 4.62
CA PRO A 8 0.90 5.29 4.56
C PRO A 8 1.80 4.34 3.76
N HIS A 9 2.92 4.80 3.21
CA HIS A 9 3.86 3.95 2.49
C HIS A 9 4.63 3.02 3.42
N ASP A 10 5.08 1.92 2.87
CA ASP A 10 5.84 0.86 3.52
C ASP A 10 7.35 1.12 3.63
N CYS A 11 7.79 2.34 3.37
CA CYS A 11 9.19 2.66 3.51
C CYS A 11 9.58 2.96 4.97
N PRO A 12 10.84 2.72 5.35
CA PRO A 12 11.30 2.86 6.73
C PRO A 12 11.36 4.30 7.24
N SER A 13 11.20 5.30 6.38
CA SER A 13 11.21 6.72 6.79
C SER A 13 10.01 7.11 7.66
N THR A 14 8.87 6.42 7.55
CA THR A 14 7.67 6.63 8.38
C THR A 14 7.32 8.11 8.60
N CYS A 15 7.38 8.91 7.54
CA CYS A 15 7.30 10.37 7.62
C CYS A 15 6.02 10.86 8.31
N ALA A 16 6.18 11.77 9.24
CA ALA A 16 5.07 12.55 9.78
C ALA A 16 4.67 13.64 8.79
N LEU A 17 3.36 13.80 8.61
CA LEU A 17 2.78 14.69 7.61
C LEU A 17 1.94 15.80 8.25
N GLU A 18 1.90 16.94 7.58
CA GLU A 18 0.89 17.96 7.74
C GLU A 18 0.06 18.04 6.47
N VAL A 19 -1.24 17.88 6.63
CA VAL A 19 -2.21 17.89 5.53
C VAL A 19 -3.13 19.08 5.67
N GLU A 20 -3.19 19.91 4.67
CA GLU A 20 -4.14 21.00 4.59
C GLU A 20 -5.53 20.45 4.24
N LYS A 21 -6.47 20.62 5.14
CA LYS A 21 -7.89 20.36 4.89
C LYS A 21 -8.56 21.65 4.42
N ILE A 22 -9.04 21.63 3.18
CA ILE A 22 -9.79 22.75 2.59
C ILE A 22 -11.22 22.70 3.08
N ASP A 23 -11.90 21.56 2.87
CA ASP A 23 -13.27 21.30 3.32
C ASP A 23 -13.46 19.82 3.70
N SER A 24 -14.70 19.33 3.76
CA SER A 24 -15.02 17.94 4.14
C SER A 24 -14.57 16.90 3.09
N HIS A 25 -14.34 17.32 1.84
CA HIS A 25 -14.05 16.45 0.71
C HIS A 25 -12.71 16.73 0.04
N HIS A 26 -12.09 17.87 0.32
CA HIS A 26 -10.88 18.31 -0.36
C HIS A 26 -9.71 18.53 0.60
N ILE A 27 -8.58 17.97 0.20
CA ILE A 27 -7.30 18.30 0.80
C ILE A 27 -6.51 19.25 -0.11
N GLY A 28 -5.73 20.12 0.51
CA GLY A 28 -4.80 21.00 -0.15
C GLY A 28 -3.38 20.42 -0.15
N LYS A 29 -2.43 21.23 0.28
CA LYS A 29 -1.02 20.86 0.32
C LYS A 29 -0.75 19.75 1.34
N VAL A 30 0.09 18.79 0.94
CA VAL A 30 0.69 17.79 1.83
C VAL A 30 2.16 18.11 1.98
N ARG A 31 2.66 18.19 3.20
CA ARG A 31 4.06 18.48 3.52
C ARG A 31 4.53 17.65 4.71
N GLY A 32 5.82 17.53 4.90
CA GLY A 32 6.37 16.92 6.10
C GLY A 32 6.15 17.79 7.32
N ALA A 33 5.96 17.17 8.47
CA ALA A 33 5.82 17.86 9.75
C ALA A 33 7.21 18.29 10.25
N PRO A 34 7.52 19.60 10.35
CA PRO A 34 8.85 20.08 10.74
C PRO A 34 9.20 19.71 12.18
N GLU A 35 8.21 19.54 13.04
CA GLU A 35 8.39 19.19 14.46
C GLU A 35 8.80 17.70 14.65
N ASN A 36 8.72 16.87 13.61
CA ASN A 36 9.18 15.50 13.70
C ASN A 36 10.71 15.45 13.66
N SER A 37 11.33 15.05 14.77
CA SER A 37 12.80 15.04 14.91
C SER A 37 13.52 14.01 14.02
N TYR A 38 12.79 13.03 13.48
CA TYR A 38 13.36 11.99 12.62
C TYR A 38 13.47 12.42 11.17
N THR A 39 12.38 12.94 10.60
CA THR A 39 12.33 13.36 9.19
C THR A 39 12.43 14.88 9.00
N ALA A 40 12.32 15.68 10.05
CA ALA A 40 12.52 17.12 10.09
C ALA A 40 11.80 17.87 8.95
N GLY A 41 10.57 17.47 8.66
CA GLY A 41 9.78 18.09 7.58
C GLY A 41 10.09 17.59 6.18
N VAL A 42 11.04 16.68 6.00
CA VAL A 42 11.38 16.12 4.67
C VAL A 42 10.35 15.03 4.30
N ILE A 43 9.85 15.09 3.08
CA ILE A 43 9.03 14.04 2.45
C ILE A 43 9.44 13.85 1.00
N CYS A 44 9.22 12.65 0.46
CA CYS A 44 9.51 12.37 -0.94
C CYS A 44 8.47 12.99 -1.90
N SER A 45 8.85 13.14 -3.15
CA SER A 45 7.99 13.69 -4.20
C SER A 45 6.68 12.94 -4.41
N LYS A 46 6.65 11.63 -4.14
CA LYS A 46 5.44 10.82 -4.25
C LYS A 46 4.34 11.28 -3.30
N VAL A 47 4.71 11.48 -2.03
CA VAL A 47 3.76 11.88 -0.97
C VAL A 47 3.39 13.35 -1.08
N ALA A 48 4.33 14.22 -1.44
CA ALA A 48 4.07 15.64 -1.67
C ALA A 48 2.97 15.87 -2.74
N ARG A 49 2.81 14.92 -3.67
CA ARG A 49 1.84 14.98 -4.76
C ARG A 49 0.54 14.20 -4.51
N TYR A 50 0.29 13.72 -3.29
CA TYR A 50 -0.93 12.95 -2.98
C TYR A 50 -2.23 13.70 -3.30
N ARG A 51 -2.27 15.02 -3.14
CA ARG A 51 -3.41 15.82 -3.55
C ARG A 51 -3.78 15.59 -5.00
N GLU A 52 -2.80 15.59 -5.91
CA GLU A 52 -3.02 15.40 -7.35
C GLU A 52 -3.64 14.02 -7.63
N ARG A 53 -3.16 12.98 -6.93
CA ARG A 53 -3.70 11.62 -7.06
C ARG A 53 -5.10 11.49 -6.48
N ILE A 54 -5.35 12.08 -5.32
CA ILE A 54 -6.64 11.95 -4.63
C ILE A 54 -7.75 12.67 -5.41
N HIS A 55 -7.44 13.83 -5.95
CA HIS A 55 -8.40 14.68 -6.68
C HIS A 55 -8.21 14.63 -8.19
N HIS A 56 -7.57 13.57 -8.71
CA HIS A 56 -7.41 13.43 -10.16
C HIS A 56 -8.77 13.21 -10.82
N PRO A 57 -9.07 13.90 -11.96
CA PRO A 57 -10.37 13.78 -12.65
C PRO A 57 -10.67 12.34 -13.11
N ASP A 58 -9.63 11.58 -13.48
CA ASP A 58 -9.78 10.19 -13.91
C ASP A 58 -9.78 9.17 -12.75
N ARG A 59 -9.81 9.65 -11.50
CA ARG A 59 -9.86 8.75 -10.36
C ARG A 59 -11.19 8.00 -10.33
N LEU A 60 -11.10 6.66 -10.28
CA LEU A 60 -12.29 5.83 -10.10
C LEU A 60 -12.89 6.05 -8.71
N THR A 61 -14.15 6.45 -8.67
CA THR A 61 -14.92 6.72 -7.45
C THR A 61 -16.02 5.70 -7.19
N GLN A 62 -16.21 4.78 -8.12
CA GLN A 62 -17.19 3.70 -8.05
C GLN A 62 -16.66 2.44 -8.75
N PRO A 63 -17.18 1.26 -8.43
CA PRO A 63 -16.80 0.03 -9.11
C PRO A 63 -17.13 0.05 -10.59
N LEU A 64 -16.32 -0.63 -11.37
CA LEU A 64 -16.53 -0.81 -12.81
C LEU A 64 -16.65 -2.30 -13.14
N ARG A 65 -17.68 -2.63 -13.94
CA ARG A 65 -17.84 -3.95 -14.55
C ARG A 65 -17.34 -3.91 -15.99
N ARG A 66 -16.60 -4.92 -16.39
CA ARG A 66 -16.17 -5.07 -17.78
C ARG A 66 -17.38 -5.46 -18.66
N ARG A 67 -17.53 -4.77 -19.79
CA ARG A 67 -18.61 -5.04 -20.76
C ARG A 67 -18.18 -5.96 -21.91
N GLY A 68 -17.01 -5.74 -22.43
CA GLY A 68 -16.49 -6.44 -23.60
C GLY A 68 -15.58 -7.62 -23.24
N ASP A 69 -14.88 -8.14 -24.23
CA ASP A 69 -13.89 -9.19 -24.08
C ASP A 69 -12.73 -8.74 -23.20
N LYS A 70 -12.02 -9.72 -22.61
CA LYS A 70 -10.84 -9.42 -21.80
C LYS A 70 -9.80 -8.69 -22.65
N GLY A 71 -9.43 -7.50 -22.22
CA GLY A 71 -8.48 -6.62 -22.91
C GLY A 71 -9.12 -5.55 -23.80
N SER A 72 -10.46 -5.54 -23.98
CA SER A 72 -11.14 -4.50 -24.77
C SER A 72 -11.04 -3.10 -24.17
N GLY A 73 -10.86 -3.00 -22.85
CA GLY A 73 -10.87 -1.71 -22.16
C GLY A 73 -12.27 -1.12 -21.95
N GLU A 74 -13.32 -1.86 -22.28
CA GLU A 74 -14.70 -1.40 -22.13
C GLU A 74 -15.25 -1.73 -20.74
N PHE A 75 -15.66 -0.68 -20.02
CA PHE A 75 -16.19 -0.80 -18.66
C PHE A 75 -17.44 0.05 -18.49
N GLU A 76 -18.32 -0.38 -17.59
CA GLU A 76 -19.49 0.37 -17.14
C GLU A 76 -19.50 0.51 -15.61
N PRO A 77 -19.95 1.65 -15.09
CA PRO A 77 -20.15 1.84 -13.66
C PRO A 77 -21.26 0.93 -13.14
N ILE A 78 -21.00 0.34 -11.94
CA ILE A 78 -22.00 -0.44 -11.20
C ILE A 78 -22.04 0.00 -9.74
N SER A 79 -23.08 -0.39 -9.01
CA SER A 79 -23.15 -0.12 -7.58
C SER A 79 -22.15 -0.98 -6.79
N TRP A 80 -21.81 -0.53 -5.58
CA TRP A 80 -20.99 -1.33 -4.66
C TRP A 80 -21.68 -2.65 -4.27
N ASN A 81 -23.01 -2.65 -4.11
CA ASN A 81 -23.75 -3.87 -3.78
C ASN A 81 -23.64 -4.88 -4.93
N ASP A 82 -23.89 -4.46 -6.16
CA ASP A 82 -23.76 -5.34 -7.33
C ASP A 82 -22.34 -5.88 -7.48
N ALA A 83 -21.32 -5.02 -7.27
CA ALA A 83 -19.93 -5.45 -7.36
C ALA A 83 -19.56 -6.49 -6.29
N LEU A 84 -20.02 -6.30 -5.05
CA LEU A 84 -19.78 -7.24 -3.95
C LEU A 84 -20.52 -8.56 -4.16
N ASP A 85 -21.76 -8.53 -4.62
CA ASP A 85 -22.56 -9.72 -4.89
C ASP A 85 -21.94 -10.55 -6.04
N GLU A 86 -21.54 -9.90 -7.13
CA GLU A 86 -20.87 -10.59 -8.25
C GLU A 86 -19.53 -11.23 -7.84
N VAL A 87 -18.72 -10.53 -7.06
CA VAL A 87 -17.46 -11.09 -6.57
C VAL A 87 -17.71 -12.27 -5.63
N ALA A 88 -18.68 -12.14 -4.71
CA ALA A 88 -19.05 -13.21 -3.79
C ALA A 88 -19.56 -14.45 -4.53
N GLU A 89 -20.45 -14.28 -5.51
CA GLU A 89 -20.98 -15.37 -6.33
C GLU A 89 -19.88 -16.06 -7.15
N ALA A 90 -18.97 -15.29 -7.74
CA ALA A 90 -17.84 -15.85 -8.49
C ALA A 90 -16.92 -16.69 -7.59
N LEU A 91 -16.61 -16.22 -6.37
CA LEU A 91 -15.81 -16.97 -5.40
C LEU A 91 -16.53 -18.24 -4.93
N LEU A 92 -17.82 -18.17 -4.61
CA LEU A 92 -18.62 -19.33 -4.21
C LEU A 92 -18.73 -20.37 -5.33
N THR A 93 -18.92 -19.92 -6.57
CA THR A 93 -18.95 -20.80 -7.74
C THR A 93 -17.62 -21.50 -7.96
N ALA A 94 -16.50 -20.79 -7.83
CA ALA A 94 -15.17 -21.38 -7.94
C ALA A 94 -14.92 -22.41 -6.83
N GLU A 95 -15.30 -22.08 -5.59
CA GLU A 95 -15.19 -22.97 -4.43
C GLU A 95 -16.01 -24.27 -4.63
N GLN A 96 -17.24 -24.16 -5.11
CA GLN A 96 -18.11 -25.31 -5.37
C GLN A 96 -17.57 -26.22 -6.48
N ARG A 97 -16.99 -25.65 -7.53
CA ARG A 97 -16.51 -26.40 -8.69
C ARG A 97 -15.13 -27.01 -8.49
N HIS A 98 -14.25 -26.33 -7.77
CA HIS A 98 -12.84 -26.65 -7.72
C HIS A 98 -12.26 -26.79 -6.31
N GLY A 99 -13.08 -26.58 -5.27
CA GLY A 99 -12.65 -26.55 -3.87
C GLY A 99 -12.08 -25.21 -3.44
N SER A 100 -12.07 -24.98 -2.13
CA SER A 100 -11.60 -23.72 -1.52
C SER A 100 -10.14 -23.40 -1.87
N GLU A 101 -9.29 -24.41 -2.00
CA GLU A 101 -7.87 -24.26 -2.31
C GLU A 101 -7.60 -23.74 -3.73
N SER A 102 -8.59 -23.79 -4.64
CA SER A 102 -8.48 -23.21 -5.98
C SER A 102 -8.46 -21.69 -5.97
N ILE A 103 -8.87 -21.08 -4.87
CA ILE A 103 -8.90 -19.63 -4.69
C ILE A 103 -7.65 -19.20 -3.96
N TRP A 104 -6.87 -18.36 -4.63
CA TRP A 104 -5.66 -17.78 -4.07
C TRP A 104 -5.76 -16.24 -4.04
N PRO A 105 -6.13 -15.64 -2.89
CA PRO A 105 -6.12 -14.20 -2.74
C PRO A 105 -4.69 -13.67 -2.84
N TYR A 106 -4.35 -13.13 -3.98
CA TYR A 106 -3.04 -12.54 -4.22
C TYR A 106 -3.02 -11.10 -3.74
N PHE A 107 -2.15 -10.80 -2.80
CA PHE A 107 -1.96 -9.47 -2.24
C PHE A 107 -0.49 -9.25 -1.92
N TYR A 108 -0.10 -8.01 -1.83
CA TYR A 108 1.20 -7.65 -1.27
C TYR A 108 1.18 -6.27 -0.63
N ALA A 109 2.35 -5.84 -0.11
CA ALA A 109 2.52 -4.55 0.53
C ALA A 109 2.14 -3.38 -0.40
N GLY A 110 1.82 -2.29 0.18
CA GLY A 110 1.43 -1.04 -0.45
C GLY A 110 1.08 -0.09 0.66
N THR A 111 -0.17 0.23 0.85
CA THR A 111 -0.62 0.93 2.06
C THR A 111 -0.57 -0.02 3.25
N MET A 112 0.30 0.25 4.22
CA MET A 112 0.63 -0.67 5.31
C MET A 112 -0.29 -0.58 6.53
N GLY A 113 -1.49 -0.03 6.38
CA GLY A 113 -2.50 -0.07 7.44
C GLY A 113 -2.92 -1.50 7.78
N LEU A 114 -3.04 -1.82 9.07
CA LEU A 114 -3.34 -3.18 9.55
C LEU A 114 -4.59 -3.78 8.91
N VAL A 115 -5.65 -2.99 8.76
CA VAL A 115 -6.90 -3.44 8.12
C VAL A 115 -6.72 -3.64 6.62
N MET A 116 -6.08 -2.71 5.94
CA MET A 116 -5.91 -2.75 4.48
C MET A 116 -4.95 -3.85 4.04
N ARG A 117 -3.85 -4.05 4.77
CA ARG A 117 -2.86 -5.08 4.45
C ARG A 117 -3.36 -6.48 4.79
N ASP A 118 -3.89 -6.65 6.00
CA ASP A 118 -4.15 -7.98 6.56
C ASP A 118 -5.64 -8.38 6.53
N GLY A 119 -6.53 -7.47 6.12
CA GLY A 119 -7.98 -7.71 6.10
C GLY A 119 -8.39 -8.92 5.25
N ILE A 120 -7.68 -9.17 4.15
CA ILE A 120 -7.93 -10.31 3.26
C ILE A 120 -7.70 -11.68 3.96
N HIS A 121 -6.86 -11.72 5.00
CA HIS A 121 -6.60 -12.95 5.75
C HIS A 121 -7.82 -13.47 6.50
N ARG A 122 -8.73 -12.58 6.91
CA ARG A 122 -9.99 -13.01 7.55
C ARG A 122 -10.81 -13.88 6.61
N LEU A 123 -11.00 -13.44 5.36
CA LEU A 123 -11.69 -14.20 4.34
C LEU A 123 -10.95 -15.51 4.02
N ARG A 124 -9.65 -15.44 3.80
CA ARG A 124 -8.81 -16.61 3.51
C ARG A 124 -8.90 -17.68 4.60
N HIS A 125 -8.83 -17.29 5.87
CA HIS A 125 -8.92 -18.25 6.99
C HIS A 125 -10.34 -18.80 7.15
N ALA A 126 -11.37 -17.97 7.05
CA ALA A 126 -12.77 -18.40 7.17
C ALA A 126 -13.16 -19.39 6.07
N LYS A 127 -12.67 -19.17 4.86
CA LYS A 127 -13.01 -19.97 3.68
C LYS A 127 -11.96 -21.05 3.35
N LYS A 128 -10.86 -21.13 4.08
CA LYS A 128 -9.73 -22.04 3.83
C LYS A 128 -9.13 -21.91 2.43
N TYR A 129 -9.07 -20.69 1.92
CA TYR A 129 -8.43 -20.38 0.65
C TYR A 129 -6.92 -20.53 0.73
N SER A 130 -6.26 -20.76 -0.42
CA SER A 130 -4.83 -20.91 -0.53
C SER A 130 -4.08 -19.68 0.01
N GLY A 131 -2.92 -19.93 0.59
CA GLY A 131 -2.00 -18.89 1.06
C GLY A 131 -0.81 -18.71 0.11
N GLN A 132 0.05 -17.76 0.44
CA GLN A 132 1.32 -17.55 -0.27
C GLN A 132 2.48 -17.43 0.73
N HIS A 133 3.67 -17.77 0.28
CA HIS A 133 4.89 -17.41 0.98
C HIS A 133 5.27 -15.95 0.65
N SER A 134 5.53 -15.16 1.69
CA SER A 134 5.89 -13.74 1.54
C SER A 134 7.36 -13.59 1.14
N THR A 135 7.72 -14.05 -0.06
CA THR A 135 9.12 -14.09 -0.53
C THR A 135 9.44 -13.10 -1.64
N ILE A 136 8.44 -12.35 -2.13
CA ILE A 136 8.58 -11.60 -3.39
C ILE A 136 9.46 -10.36 -3.25
N CYS A 137 9.31 -9.55 -2.18
CA CYS A 137 10.06 -8.30 -2.10
C CYS A 137 11.08 -8.25 -0.97
N VAL A 138 10.68 -8.26 0.29
CA VAL A 138 11.61 -8.02 1.39
C VAL A 138 12.33 -9.24 1.92
N THR A 139 11.72 -10.42 1.86
CA THR A 139 12.29 -11.63 2.48
C THR A 139 13.63 -12.03 1.84
N LEU A 140 13.75 -11.89 0.52
CA LEU A 140 15.01 -12.14 -0.19
C LEU A 140 16.12 -11.19 0.26
N ALA A 141 15.79 -9.89 0.32
CA ALA A 141 16.74 -8.87 0.78
C ALA A 141 17.14 -9.09 2.24
N TRP A 142 16.18 -9.43 3.11
CA TRP A 142 16.45 -9.73 4.52
C TRP A 142 17.34 -10.95 4.68
N ASN A 143 17.10 -12.01 3.92
CA ASN A 143 17.94 -13.21 3.97
C ASN A 143 19.38 -12.91 3.55
N GLY A 144 19.57 -12.14 2.48
CA GLY A 144 20.89 -11.69 2.07
C GLY A 144 21.58 -10.82 3.12
N PHE A 145 20.84 -9.89 3.71
CA PHE A 145 21.35 -9.02 4.78
C PHE A 145 21.74 -9.84 6.03
N ILE A 146 20.86 -10.74 6.49
CA ILE A 146 21.13 -11.60 7.65
C ILE A 146 22.32 -12.53 7.41
N ALA A 147 22.48 -13.06 6.20
CA ALA A 147 23.62 -13.89 5.83
C ALA A 147 24.97 -13.17 5.99
N GLY A 148 25.01 -11.85 5.74
CA GLY A 148 26.20 -11.03 5.91
C GLY A 148 26.41 -10.47 7.32
N THR A 149 25.33 -10.21 8.06
CA THR A 149 25.36 -9.47 9.34
C THR A 149 24.96 -10.31 10.55
N GLY A 150 24.41 -11.50 10.33
CA GLY A 150 23.94 -12.41 11.38
C GLY A 150 22.56 -12.06 11.96
N ARG A 151 22.02 -10.88 11.71
CA ARG A 151 20.72 -10.45 12.22
C ARG A 151 20.09 -9.35 11.36
N LEU A 152 18.76 -9.22 11.40
CA LEU A 152 18.05 -8.11 10.79
C LEU A 152 18.04 -6.90 11.75
N ALA A 153 19.06 -6.08 11.67
CA ALA A 153 19.18 -4.84 12.44
C ALA A 153 20.01 -3.82 11.65
N GLY A 154 19.70 -2.54 11.80
CA GLY A 154 20.44 -1.43 11.21
C GLY A 154 20.76 -0.37 12.26
N ALA A 155 21.66 0.56 11.91
CA ALA A 155 21.91 1.75 12.68
C ALA A 155 20.74 2.75 12.55
N ASP A 156 20.65 3.68 13.49
CA ASP A 156 19.72 4.81 13.36
C ASP A 156 20.12 5.64 12.13
N PRO A 157 19.22 5.87 11.16
CA PRO A 157 19.54 6.67 9.96
C PRO A 157 20.10 8.07 10.25
N ARG A 158 19.83 8.64 11.42
CA ARG A 158 20.40 9.93 11.85
C ARG A 158 21.90 9.88 12.08
N GLU A 159 22.45 8.70 12.31
CA GLU A 159 23.89 8.50 12.46
C GLU A 159 24.67 8.73 11.14
N MET A 160 23.99 8.79 10.01
CA MET A 160 24.61 9.16 8.73
C MET A 160 25.31 10.52 8.81
N ALA A 161 24.81 11.45 9.63
CA ALA A 161 25.43 12.77 9.81
C ALA A 161 26.83 12.72 10.46
N ALA A 162 27.15 11.63 11.16
CA ALA A 162 28.44 11.40 11.80
C ALA A 162 29.37 10.51 10.96
N SER A 163 28.96 10.12 9.75
CA SER A 163 29.75 9.26 8.88
C SER A 163 30.70 10.07 8.00
N ASP A 164 31.93 9.62 7.84
CA ASP A 164 32.90 10.25 6.91
C ASP A 164 32.56 9.96 5.45
N LEU A 165 31.86 8.85 5.18
CA LEU A 165 31.44 8.45 3.85
C LEU A 165 30.05 7.81 3.89
N VAL A 166 29.15 8.30 3.06
CA VAL A 166 27.83 7.71 2.84
C VAL A 166 27.75 7.20 1.40
N VAL A 167 27.51 5.88 1.24
CA VAL A 167 27.33 5.26 -0.08
C VAL A 167 25.84 5.06 -0.34
N ILE A 168 25.33 5.71 -1.39
CA ILE A 168 23.95 5.60 -1.86
C ILE A 168 23.92 4.64 -3.04
N TRP A 169 23.20 3.53 -2.88
CA TRP A 169 23.16 2.48 -3.90
C TRP A 169 21.72 1.99 -4.15
N GLY A 170 21.21 2.26 -5.34
CA GLY A 170 19.89 1.84 -5.77
C GLY A 170 18.73 2.40 -4.94
N THR A 171 18.95 3.46 -4.20
CA THR A 171 17.91 4.14 -3.44
C THR A 171 17.30 5.30 -4.24
N ASN A 172 16.03 5.57 -3.99
CA ASN A 172 15.28 6.65 -4.61
C ASN A 172 14.57 7.44 -3.49
N ALA A 173 15.32 8.32 -2.90
CA ALA A 173 14.87 9.19 -1.81
C ALA A 173 14.11 10.42 -2.33
#